data_5d000b6cedab1298d3958e17ab285419
#
_entry.id   5d000b6cedab1298d3958e17ab285419
#
_cell.length_a   1.000
_cell.length_b   1.000
_cell.length_c   1.000
_cell.angle_alpha   90.00
_cell.angle_beta   90.00
_cell.angle_gamma   90.00
#
_symmetry.space_group_name_H-M   'P 1'
#
loop_
_entity.id
_entity.type
_entity.pdbx_description
1 polymer ?
#
loop_
_entity_poly.entity_id
_entity_poly.type
_entity_poly.pdbx_seq_one_letter_code
_entity_poly.pdbx_strand_id
1 'polypeptide(L)'
;MSREAVDRWLRLLEADAELSAYLIGVDRDRLTAHLIRQLAAGGPVLDGWPGLPEAQRRRAADYLAGVLATDRQGVIDGAVAEFRAGLAGRWPLPAPVAALVVAALARLVAGGGDRAGRLALLTVLGRVHRRYRLRPEHGPLIGAALAAVAPRLCPPQVGWERRWRRAWVLIERAAGLGGDGPAFWPAEVVGRDLAAEGIVILTVRPWRRLPFRPGQAVPLCLPQHPDRWRWYCPANAPRPDGTVELHVRAVPAGTVSRTLVHEVRPNDLLHLGPPVDIGLNLPTGSEAAGDPPPDSAVPVGDLLLVAGGTGLAPLRALVEQVAAAPDGRRVTLIVGVRTVDDLYDAITLDKLDQAHPWLTVIPAFSHDPCAAPAEQGNALTLALYHFRPSQHLYVCGPPAMIDIARHRFPAAGIPTNQIHLPKII
;
A
#
# COMPACT_ATOMS: atom_id res chain seq x y z
N MET A 1 5.60 7.90 23.89
CA MET A 1 4.30 8.53 24.20
C MET A 1 4.47 9.46 25.38
N SER A 2 3.89 10.66 25.32
CA SER A 2 3.97 11.66 26.40
C SER A 2 3.07 11.26 27.58
N ARG A 3 3.40 11.72 28.79
CA ARG A 3 2.51 11.59 29.96
C ARG A 3 1.14 12.21 29.68
N GLU A 4 1.13 13.31 28.96
CA GLU A 4 -0.07 14.05 28.58
C GLU A 4 -1.02 13.22 27.69
N ALA A 5 -0.48 12.41 26.78
CA ALA A 5 -1.28 11.50 25.96
C ALA A 5 -1.94 10.40 26.78
N VAL A 6 -1.22 9.81 27.75
CA VAL A 6 -1.80 8.81 28.69
C VAL A 6 -2.90 9.46 29.53
N ASP A 7 -2.66 10.66 30.06
CA ASP A 7 -3.65 11.38 30.85
C ASP A 7 -4.89 11.75 30.04
N ARG A 8 -4.73 12.08 28.76
CA ARG A 8 -5.86 12.32 27.84
C ARG A 8 -6.68 11.06 27.60
N TRP A 9 -6.00 9.93 27.37
CA TRP A 9 -6.66 8.65 27.21
C TRP A 9 -7.44 8.22 28.45
N LEU A 10 -6.83 8.34 29.64
CA LEU A 10 -7.50 8.01 30.90
C LEU A 10 -8.75 8.89 31.12
N ARG A 11 -8.71 10.20 30.77
CA ARG A 11 -9.90 11.06 30.82
C ARG A 11 -11.02 10.58 29.89
N LEU A 12 -10.67 10.07 28.71
CA LEU A 12 -11.70 9.49 27.80
C LEU A 12 -12.32 8.22 28.38
N LEU A 13 -11.53 7.37 29.02
CA LEU A 13 -12.06 6.17 29.71
C LEU A 13 -12.94 6.56 30.92
N GLU A 14 -12.56 7.58 31.67
CA GLU A 14 -13.35 8.08 32.82
C GLU A 14 -14.68 8.71 32.37
N ALA A 15 -14.71 9.34 31.19
CA ALA A 15 -15.91 9.94 30.61
C ALA A 15 -16.86 8.92 29.97
N ASP A 16 -16.38 7.70 29.68
CA ASP A 16 -17.16 6.65 29.06
C ASP A 16 -17.93 5.87 30.15
N ALA A 17 -19.28 5.85 30.02
CA ALA A 17 -20.17 5.24 31.04
C ALA A 17 -19.92 3.74 31.26
N GLU A 18 -19.42 3.03 30.22
CA GLU A 18 -19.13 1.59 30.34
C GLU A 18 -17.72 1.30 30.83
N LEU A 19 -16.77 2.20 30.58
CA LEU A 19 -15.35 2.02 30.91
C LEU A 19 -14.98 2.61 32.25
N SER A 20 -15.67 3.67 32.69
CA SER A 20 -15.40 4.35 33.97
C SER A 20 -15.48 3.43 35.18
N ALA A 21 -16.36 2.43 35.17
CA ALA A 21 -16.52 1.48 36.28
C ALA A 21 -15.23 0.66 36.54
N TYR A 22 -14.40 0.44 35.53
CA TYR A 22 -13.13 -0.32 35.65
C TYR A 22 -11.97 0.54 36.20
N LEU A 23 -12.17 1.84 36.35
CA LEU A 23 -11.18 2.77 36.94
C LEU A 23 -11.48 3.13 38.40
N ILE A 24 -12.60 2.66 38.94
CA ILE A 24 -12.98 2.93 40.35
C ILE A 24 -11.95 2.29 41.30
N GLY A 25 -11.37 3.11 42.18
CA GLY A 25 -10.38 2.66 43.17
C GLY A 25 -8.98 2.42 42.63
N VAL A 26 -8.72 2.73 41.36
CA VAL A 26 -7.39 2.60 40.75
C VAL A 26 -6.54 3.83 41.09
N ASP A 27 -5.32 3.59 41.58
CA ASP A 27 -4.32 4.65 41.74
C ASP A 27 -3.87 5.16 40.37
N ARG A 28 -4.29 6.36 40.03
CA ARG A 28 -4.09 6.98 38.71
C ARG A 28 -2.61 7.20 38.38
N ASP A 29 -1.82 7.66 39.33
CA ASP A 29 -0.40 7.94 39.09
C ASP A 29 0.38 6.65 38.86
N ARG A 30 0.06 5.61 39.62
CA ARG A 30 0.65 4.30 39.46
C ARG A 30 0.25 3.64 38.15
N LEU A 31 -1.01 3.77 37.75
CA LEU A 31 -1.51 3.29 36.46
C LEU A 31 -0.84 4.04 35.30
N THR A 32 -0.79 5.37 35.38
CA THR A 32 -0.12 6.22 34.35
C THR A 32 1.34 5.82 34.18
N ALA A 33 2.09 5.63 35.27
CA ALA A 33 3.48 5.21 35.21
C ALA A 33 3.65 3.81 34.63
N HIS A 34 2.73 2.88 34.92
CA HIS A 34 2.71 1.56 34.34
C HIS A 34 2.45 1.56 32.84
N LEU A 35 1.43 2.31 32.40
CA LEU A 35 1.05 2.44 30.99
C LEU A 35 2.16 3.07 30.15
N ILE A 36 2.83 4.12 30.66
CA ILE A 36 3.98 4.74 29.99
C ILE A 36 5.10 3.72 29.77
N ARG A 37 5.42 2.88 30.76
CA ARG A 37 6.45 1.85 30.64
C ARG A 37 6.06 0.77 29.62
N GLN A 38 4.82 0.29 29.66
CA GLN A 38 4.33 -0.73 28.72
C GLN A 38 4.35 -0.24 27.28
N LEU A 39 3.87 0.98 27.03
CA LEU A 39 3.88 1.58 25.72
C LEU A 39 5.29 1.87 25.18
N ALA A 40 6.22 2.26 26.06
CA ALA A 40 7.62 2.42 25.71
C ALA A 40 8.29 1.10 25.30
N ALA A 41 7.88 -0.01 25.91
CA ALA A 41 8.34 -1.36 25.60
C ALA A 41 7.68 -1.98 24.36
N GLY A 42 6.69 -1.31 23.75
CA GLY A 42 5.93 -1.85 22.61
C GLY A 42 5.01 -3.03 22.99
N GLY A 43 4.72 -3.18 24.28
CA GLY A 43 3.87 -4.25 24.80
C GLY A 43 2.37 -3.97 24.59
N PRO A 44 1.54 -5.02 24.60
CA PRO A 44 0.09 -4.89 24.50
C PRO A 44 -0.48 -4.26 25.77
N VAL A 45 -0.92 -3.01 25.66
CA VAL A 45 -1.34 -2.18 26.82
C VAL A 45 -2.61 -2.69 27.49
N LEU A 46 -3.46 -3.38 26.73
CA LEU A 46 -4.79 -3.82 27.19
C LEU A 46 -4.88 -5.32 27.47
N ASP A 47 -3.92 -6.12 27.05
CA ASP A 47 -3.94 -7.58 27.25
C ASP A 47 -3.76 -8.00 28.73
N GLY A 48 -3.18 -7.12 29.54
CA GLY A 48 -2.98 -7.34 30.95
C GLY A 48 -4.06 -6.75 31.86
N TRP A 49 -5.17 -6.23 31.31
CA TRP A 49 -6.25 -5.66 32.13
C TRP A 49 -7.25 -6.75 32.52
N PRO A 50 -7.12 -7.34 33.69
CA PRO A 50 -7.97 -8.45 34.10
C PRO A 50 -9.42 -8.00 34.24
N GLY A 51 -10.33 -8.76 33.65
CA GLY A 51 -11.77 -8.53 33.77
C GLY A 51 -12.39 -7.55 32.79
N LEU A 52 -11.63 -6.97 31.86
CA LEU A 52 -12.22 -6.11 30.83
C LEU A 52 -12.81 -6.98 29.69
N PRO A 53 -14.13 -6.96 29.45
CA PRO A 53 -14.75 -7.69 28.34
C PRO A 53 -14.22 -7.24 26.98
N GLU A 54 -14.32 -8.09 25.96
CA GLU A 54 -13.73 -7.86 24.65
C GLU A 54 -14.28 -6.58 23.96
N ALA A 55 -15.57 -6.29 24.11
CA ALA A 55 -16.16 -5.08 23.52
C ALA A 55 -15.60 -3.80 24.16
N GLN A 56 -15.48 -3.78 25.50
CA GLN A 56 -14.91 -2.65 26.25
C GLN A 56 -13.40 -2.52 25.98
N ARG A 57 -12.69 -3.64 25.80
CA ARG A 57 -11.28 -3.65 25.42
C ARG A 57 -11.06 -3.02 24.06
N ARG A 58 -11.89 -3.35 23.06
CA ARG A 58 -11.85 -2.71 21.73
C ARG A 58 -12.10 -1.22 21.82
N ARG A 59 -13.12 -0.80 22.57
CA ARG A 59 -13.47 0.61 22.75
C ARG A 59 -12.34 1.41 23.42
N ALA A 60 -11.71 0.84 24.45
CA ALA A 60 -10.54 1.45 25.08
C ALA A 60 -9.35 1.53 24.13
N ALA A 61 -9.15 0.52 23.27
CA ALA A 61 -8.12 0.53 22.23
C ALA A 61 -8.36 1.61 21.17
N ASP A 62 -9.61 1.81 20.76
CA ASP A 62 -9.99 2.87 19.79
C ASP A 62 -9.70 4.26 20.36
N TYR A 63 -10.04 4.52 21.63
CA TYR A 63 -9.67 5.78 22.29
C TYR A 63 -8.15 5.97 22.38
N LEU A 64 -7.41 4.91 22.69
CA LEU A 64 -5.95 4.98 22.73
C LEU A 64 -5.36 5.27 21.34
N ALA A 65 -5.87 4.62 20.31
CA ALA A 65 -5.44 4.83 18.93
C ALA A 65 -5.67 6.29 18.50
N GLY A 66 -6.84 6.86 18.81
CA GLY A 66 -7.16 8.25 18.53
C GLY A 66 -6.25 9.26 19.25
N VAL A 67 -5.95 9.00 20.52
CA VAL A 67 -5.04 9.85 21.31
C VAL A 67 -3.60 9.76 20.78
N LEU A 68 -3.13 8.55 20.45
CA LEU A 68 -1.80 8.33 19.90
C LEU A 68 -1.64 9.00 18.51
N ALA A 69 -2.67 8.95 17.68
CA ALA A 69 -2.68 9.63 16.39
C ALA A 69 -2.55 11.16 16.55
N THR A 70 -3.28 11.74 17.51
CA THR A 70 -3.23 13.19 17.81
C THR A 70 -1.88 13.61 18.41
N ASP A 71 -1.34 12.84 19.35
CA ASP A 71 -0.02 13.09 19.96
C ASP A 71 1.09 13.02 18.90
N ARG A 72 1.03 12.02 18.02
CA ARG A 72 1.98 11.87 16.91
C ARG A 72 1.89 13.03 15.92
N GLN A 73 0.69 13.49 15.59
CA GLN A 73 0.52 14.63 14.68
C GLN A 73 1.14 15.90 15.27
N GLY A 74 0.91 16.18 16.55
CA GLY A 74 1.53 17.33 17.23
C GLY A 74 3.06 17.26 17.25
N VAL A 75 3.63 16.06 17.44
CA VAL A 75 5.09 15.85 17.37
C VAL A 75 5.62 16.11 15.95
N ILE A 76 4.90 15.63 14.93
CA ILE A 76 5.26 15.87 13.52
C ILE A 76 5.19 17.37 13.21
N ASP A 77 4.12 18.04 13.58
CA ASP A 77 3.93 19.47 13.30
C ASP A 77 5.01 20.32 13.95
N GLY A 78 5.36 20.03 15.20
CA GLY A 78 6.48 20.68 15.90
C GLY A 78 7.83 20.42 15.22
N ALA A 79 8.09 19.20 14.82
CA ALA A 79 9.32 18.84 14.08
C ALA A 79 9.39 19.54 12.72
N VAL A 80 8.26 19.66 12.02
CA VAL A 80 8.15 20.36 10.72
C VAL A 80 8.43 21.86 10.88
N ALA A 81 7.86 22.49 11.90
CA ALA A 81 8.10 23.91 12.18
C ALA A 81 9.58 24.20 12.44
N GLU A 82 10.23 23.40 13.27
CA GLU A 82 11.66 23.51 13.56
C GLU A 82 12.54 23.19 12.34
N PHE A 83 12.21 22.15 11.58
CA PHE A 83 12.92 21.82 10.34
C PHE A 83 12.87 22.99 9.35
N ARG A 84 11.69 23.60 9.15
CA ARG A 84 11.54 24.75 8.27
C ARG A 84 12.33 25.97 8.77
N ALA A 85 12.33 26.21 10.07
CA ALA A 85 13.16 27.26 10.66
C ALA A 85 14.65 27.03 10.42
N GLY A 86 15.13 25.78 10.56
CA GLY A 86 16.52 25.40 10.29
C GLY A 86 16.95 25.59 8.83
N LEU A 87 16.02 25.55 7.89
CA LEU A 87 16.28 25.83 6.48
C LEU A 87 16.35 27.33 6.15
N ALA A 88 15.97 28.21 7.08
CA ALA A 88 16.04 29.67 6.94
C ALA A 88 15.50 30.21 5.59
N GLY A 89 14.39 29.68 5.11
CA GLY A 89 13.78 30.08 3.83
C GLY A 89 14.52 29.63 2.56
N ARG A 90 15.66 28.94 2.69
CA ARG A 90 16.45 28.47 1.53
C ARG A 90 15.78 27.34 0.73
N TRP A 91 14.79 26.70 1.33
CA TRP A 91 13.97 25.69 0.65
C TRP A 91 12.48 25.91 0.98
N PRO A 92 11.72 26.59 0.13
CA PRO A 92 10.31 26.89 0.38
C PRO A 92 9.43 25.65 0.15
N LEU A 93 9.34 24.75 1.15
CA LEU A 93 8.38 23.66 1.15
C LEU A 93 7.01 24.15 1.64
N PRO A 94 5.93 23.95 0.88
CA PRO A 94 4.57 24.14 1.39
C PRO A 94 4.33 23.30 2.65
N ALA A 95 3.62 23.82 3.64
CA ALA A 95 3.42 23.15 4.92
C ALA A 95 2.88 21.70 4.81
N PRO A 96 1.87 21.39 3.95
CA PRO A 96 1.37 20.02 3.80
C PRO A 96 2.43 19.06 3.25
N VAL A 97 3.31 19.56 2.36
CA VAL A 97 4.40 18.75 1.79
C VAL A 97 5.54 18.56 2.79
N ALA A 98 5.79 19.56 3.64
CA ALA A 98 6.87 19.52 4.60
C ALA A 98 6.69 18.39 5.63
N ALA A 99 5.49 18.19 6.16
CA ALA A 99 5.20 17.12 7.10
C ALA A 99 5.54 15.73 6.52
N LEU A 100 5.06 15.48 5.30
CA LEU A 100 5.31 14.23 4.60
C LEU A 100 6.82 14.04 4.31
N VAL A 101 7.49 15.10 3.84
CA VAL A 101 8.92 15.04 3.48
C VAL A 101 9.78 14.81 4.71
N VAL A 102 9.56 15.54 5.81
CA VAL A 102 10.34 15.40 7.04
C VAL A 102 10.19 13.99 7.64
N ALA A 103 8.96 13.48 7.72
CA ALA A 103 8.70 12.13 8.22
C ALA A 103 9.32 11.05 7.32
N ALA A 104 9.20 11.22 5.99
CA ALA A 104 9.79 10.31 5.00
C ALA A 104 11.32 10.29 5.07
N LEU A 105 11.96 11.45 5.17
CA LEU A 105 13.42 11.57 5.30
C LEU A 105 13.91 10.94 6.60
N ALA A 106 13.26 11.22 7.73
CA ALA A 106 13.61 10.62 9.01
C ALA A 106 13.52 9.09 8.96
N ARG A 107 12.44 8.56 8.39
CA ARG A 107 12.23 7.12 8.21
C ARG A 107 13.29 6.48 7.32
N LEU A 108 13.65 7.14 6.21
CA LEU A 108 14.66 6.64 5.29
C LEU A 108 16.04 6.54 5.96
N VAL A 109 16.42 7.57 6.74
CA VAL A 109 17.71 7.60 7.48
C VAL A 109 17.72 6.58 8.62
N ALA A 110 16.61 6.44 9.34
CA ALA A 110 16.47 5.42 10.38
C ALA A 110 16.71 4.00 9.85
N GLY A 111 16.33 3.75 8.59
CA GLY A 111 16.52 2.45 7.95
C GLY A 111 15.52 1.40 8.46
N GLY A 112 15.94 0.14 8.47
CA GLY A 112 15.14 -1.00 8.90
C GLY A 112 14.94 -2.04 7.81
N GLY A 113 14.32 -3.19 8.14
CA GLY A 113 14.08 -4.32 7.23
C GLY A 113 13.00 -4.11 6.16
N ASP A 114 12.21 -3.03 6.27
CA ASP A 114 11.10 -2.72 5.35
C ASP A 114 11.60 -2.19 3.99
N ARG A 115 12.02 -3.13 3.12
CA ARG A 115 12.55 -2.81 1.79
C ARG A 115 11.48 -2.17 0.89
N ALA A 116 10.27 -2.75 0.87
CA ALA A 116 9.18 -2.28 0.02
C ALA A 116 8.74 -0.85 0.39
N GLY A 117 8.57 -0.57 1.70
CA GLY A 117 8.24 0.77 2.18
C GLY A 117 9.35 1.79 1.90
N ARG A 118 10.64 1.40 1.98
CA ARG A 118 11.75 2.30 1.62
C ARG A 118 11.76 2.64 0.13
N LEU A 119 11.47 1.67 -0.75
CA LEU A 119 11.37 1.93 -2.17
C LEU A 119 10.21 2.89 -2.48
N ALA A 120 9.07 2.72 -1.82
CA ALA A 120 7.93 3.63 -1.92
C ALA A 120 8.30 5.06 -1.48
N LEU A 121 8.99 5.21 -0.35
CA LEU A 121 9.52 6.50 0.12
C LEU A 121 10.47 7.14 -0.90
N LEU A 122 11.40 6.37 -1.45
CA LEU A 122 12.36 6.87 -2.45
C LEU A 122 11.68 7.35 -3.73
N THR A 123 10.63 6.67 -4.17
CA THR A 123 9.84 7.08 -5.33
C THR A 123 9.23 8.47 -5.13
N VAL A 124 8.67 8.74 -3.95
CA VAL A 124 8.08 10.04 -3.60
C VAL A 124 9.16 11.10 -3.38
N LEU A 125 10.21 10.78 -2.63
CA LEU A 125 11.31 11.71 -2.34
C LEU A 125 12.11 12.08 -3.60
N GLY A 126 12.28 11.16 -4.54
CA GLY A 126 12.88 11.46 -5.84
C GLY A 126 12.06 12.49 -6.64
N ARG A 127 10.73 12.38 -6.61
CA ARG A 127 9.84 13.38 -7.21
C ARG A 127 9.91 14.72 -6.47
N VAL A 128 9.97 14.74 -5.15
CA VAL A 128 10.21 15.95 -4.35
C VAL A 128 11.51 16.61 -4.77
N HIS A 129 12.59 15.83 -4.86
CA HIS A 129 13.90 16.33 -5.26
C HIS A 129 13.85 17.06 -6.61
N ARG A 130 13.25 16.44 -7.64
CA ARG A 130 13.09 17.05 -8.98
C ARG A 130 12.21 18.29 -8.93
N ARG A 131 11.03 18.20 -8.35
CA ARG A 131 10.02 19.27 -8.35
C ARG A 131 10.53 20.54 -7.69
N TYR A 132 11.31 20.41 -6.62
CA TYR A 132 11.88 21.55 -5.90
C TYR A 132 13.31 21.88 -6.32
N ARG A 133 13.79 21.27 -7.41
CA ARG A 133 15.11 21.53 -8.01
C ARG A 133 16.24 21.47 -6.98
N LEU A 134 16.21 20.42 -6.13
CA LEU A 134 17.26 20.23 -5.16
C LEU A 134 18.60 19.95 -5.86
N ARG A 135 19.68 20.43 -5.27
CA ARG A 135 21.05 20.29 -5.76
C ARG A 135 21.91 19.62 -4.70
N PRO A 136 23.05 19.05 -5.06
CA PRO A 136 23.96 18.40 -4.11
C PRO A 136 24.32 19.29 -2.90
N GLU A 137 24.51 20.60 -3.12
CA GLU A 137 24.81 21.57 -2.06
C GLU A 137 23.71 21.76 -1.02
N HIS A 138 22.45 21.41 -1.32
CA HIS A 138 21.35 21.45 -0.36
C HIS A 138 21.39 20.27 0.63
N GLY A 139 22.07 19.17 0.28
CA GLY A 139 22.15 17.96 1.09
C GLY A 139 22.65 18.18 2.52
N PRO A 140 23.79 18.87 2.74
CA PRO A 140 24.29 19.15 4.09
C PRO A 140 23.31 20.00 4.93
N LEU A 141 22.70 21.03 4.34
CA LEU A 141 21.74 21.91 5.03
C LEU A 141 20.48 21.14 5.46
N ILE A 142 19.90 20.37 4.54
CA ILE A 142 18.73 19.54 4.82
C ILE A 142 19.07 18.49 5.88
N GLY A 143 20.26 17.89 5.79
CA GLY A 143 20.74 16.90 6.76
C GLY A 143 20.90 17.45 8.16
N ALA A 144 21.43 18.66 8.30
CA ALA A 144 21.57 19.34 9.59
C ALA A 144 20.19 19.69 10.20
N ALA A 145 19.29 20.29 9.40
CA ALA A 145 17.93 20.60 9.85
C ALA A 145 17.16 19.33 10.24
N LEU A 146 17.33 18.24 9.49
CA LEU A 146 16.70 16.96 9.80
C LEU A 146 17.28 16.33 11.07
N ALA A 147 18.61 16.43 11.29
CA ALA A 147 19.26 15.89 12.49
C ALA A 147 18.72 16.53 13.78
N ALA A 148 18.39 17.81 13.75
CA ALA A 148 17.82 18.54 14.90
C ALA A 148 16.46 17.96 15.32
N VAL A 149 15.62 17.55 14.37
CA VAL A 149 14.24 17.08 14.62
C VAL A 149 14.09 15.57 14.67
N ALA A 150 15.06 14.82 14.10
CA ALA A 150 15.00 13.37 13.96
C ALA A 150 14.78 12.61 15.29
N PRO A 151 15.36 13.01 16.44
CA PRO A 151 15.13 12.33 17.72
C PRO A 151 13.66 12.30 18.16
N ARG A 152 12.83 13.23 17.68
CA ARG A 152 11.40 13.26 17.95
C ARG A 152 10.60 12.31 17.05
N LEU A 153 11.12 12.04 15.86
CA LEU A 153 10.41 11.27 14.81
C LEU A 153 10.80 9.79 14.79
N CYS A 154 12.02 9.47 15.18
CA CYS A 154 12.55 8.11 15.18
C CYS A 154 13.57 7.92 16.31
N PRO A 155 13.81 6.67 16.75
CA PRO A 155 14.84 6.38 17.75
C PRO A 155 16.21 6.95 17.34
N PRO A 156 17.05 7.41 18.31
CA PRO A 156 18.37 7.93 18.04
C PRO A 156 19.21 6.96 17.21
N GLN A 157 19.88 7.44 16.18
CA GLN A 157 20.67 6.62 15.27
C GLN A 157 22.15 6.95 15.38
N VAL A 158 22.96 5.94 15.69
CA VAL A 158 24.43 6.07 15.65
C VAL A 158 24.88 6.25 14.19
N GLY A 159 25.80 7.20 13.98
CA GLY A 159 26.36 7.48 12.66
C GLY A 159 25.38 8.17 11.71
N TRP A 160 24.58 9.11 12.23
CA TRP A 160 23.57 9.89 11.48
C TRP A 160 24.11 10.48 10.17
N GLU A 161 25.25 11.17 10.20
CA GLU A 161 25.82 11.80 9.01
C GLU A 161 26.14 10.82 7.87
N ARG A 162 26.66 9.63 8.23
CA ARG A 162 26.93 8.58 7.24
C ARG A 162 25.64 8.02 6.66
N ARG A 163 24.61 7.83 7.50
CA ARG A 163 23.28 7.36 7.07
C ARG A 163 22.62 8.39 6.19
N TRP A 164 22.68 9.67 6.56
CA TRP A 164 22.16 10.77 5.75
C TRP A 164 22.82 10.84 4.38
N ARG A 165 24.15 10.82 4.30
CA ARG A 165 24.85 10.81 3.01
C ARG A 165 24.42 9.67 2.10
N ARG A 166 24.24 8.47 2.64
CA ARG A 166 23.70 7.32 1.87
C ARG A 166 22.26 7.54 1.41
N ALA A 167 21.41 8.05 2.29
CA ALA A 167 20.02 8.37 1.97
C ALA A 167 19.94 9.42 0.85
N TRP A 168 20.78 10.46 0.93
CA TRP A 168 20.83 11.51 -0.09
C TRP A 168 21.20 10.97 -1.47
N VAL A 169 22.25 10.16 -1.58
CA VAL A 169 22.62 9.49 -2.84
C VAL A 169 21.48 8.64 -3.41
N LEU A 170 20.73 7.94 -2.55
CA LEU A 170 19.58 7.16 -3.00
C LEU A 170 18.45 8.05 -3.51
N ILE A 171 18.20 9.20 -2.87
CA ILE A 171 17.20 10.18 -3.31
C ILE A 171 17.60 10.78 -4.67
N GLU A 172 18.87 11.15 -4.86
CA GLU A 172 19.37 11.65 -6.14
C GLU A 172 19.21 10.62 -7.27
N ARG A 173 19.53 9.35 -7.00
CA ARG A 173 19.28 8.25 -7.96
C ARG A 173 17.78 8.09 -8.27
N ALA A 174 16.94 8.11 -7.25
CA ALA A 174 15.49 8.04 -7.43
C ALA A 174 14.96 9.25 -8.21
N ALA A 175 15.54 10.44 -8.03
CA ALA A 175 15.22 11.62 -8.81
C ALA A 175 15.58 11.46 -10.30
N GLY A 176 16.71 10.81 -10.61
CA GLY A 176 17.09 10.49 -11.99
C GLY A 176 16.10 9.54 -12.68
N LEU A 177 15.51 8.62 -11.94
CA LEU A 177 14.51 7.66 -12.44
C LEU A 177 13.08 8.21 -12.41
N GLY A 178 12.82 9.20 -11.54
CA GLY A 178 11.51 9.81 -11.36
C GLY A 178 11.18 10.78 -12.49
N GLY A 179 10.04 10.58 -13.19
CA GLY A 179 9.54 11.57 -14.15
C GLY A 179 9.15 12.88 -13.48
N ASP A 180 8.83 13.90 -14.29
CA ASP A 180 8.31 15.17 -13.80
C ASP A 180 6.83 15.04 -13.38
N GLY A 181 6.38 15.91 -12.49
CA GLY A 181 5.00 15.94 -12.02
C GLY A 181 4.87 16.07 -10.50
N PRO A 182 3.67 15.87 -9.95
CA PRO A 182 3.45 15.92 -8.51
C PRO A 182 4.28 14.86 -7.78
N ALA A 183 4.75 15.18 -6.58
CA ALA A 183 5.44 14.22 -5.72
C ALA A 183 4.44 13.17 -5.17
N PHE A 184 3.20 13.59 -4.94
CA PHE A 184 2.07 12.76 -4.54
C PHE A 184 0.75 13.43 -4.91
N TRP A 185 -0.32 12.65 -4.89
CA TRP A 185 -1.70 13.05 -5.17
C TRP A 185 -2.52 12.89 -3.89
N PRO A 186 -3.02 13.97 -3.27
CA PRO A 186 -4.10 13.85 -2.31
C PRO A 186 -5.31 13.22 -2.98
N ALA A 187 -5.92 12.25 -2.33
CA ALA A 187 -7.07 11.51 -2.83
C ALA A 187 -8.10 11.36 -1.71
N GLU A 188 -9.35 11.64 -2.03
CA GLU A 188 -10.48 11.47 -1.11
C GLU A 188 -11.07 10.08 -1.27
N VAL A 189 -11.39 9.42 -0.19
CA VAL A 189 -12.14 8.18 -0.18
C VAL A 189 -13.60 8.51 -0.47
N VAL A 190 -14.10 8.11 -1.63
CA VAL A 190 -15.48 8.36 -2.06
C VAL A 190 -16.38 7.13 -1.92
N GLY A 191 -15.80 5.94 -1.78
CA GLY A 191 -16.51 4.70 -1.56
C GLY A 191 -15.69 3.73 -0.70
N ARG A 192 -16.41 2.94 0.10
CA ARG A 192 -15.85 1.90 0.95
C ARG A 192 -16.83 0.73 1.03
N ASP A 193 -16.37 -0.42 0.61
CA ASP A 193 -17.13 -1.67 0.66
C ASP A 193 -16.33 -2.73 1.44
N LEU A 194 -16.94 -3.34 2.45
CA LEU A 194 -16.36 -4.45 3.19
C LEU A 194 -16.66 -5.74 2.41
N ALA A 195 -15.73 -6.12 1.57
CA ALA A 195 -15.93 -7.18 0.59
C ALA A 195 -15.80 -8.60 1.19
N ALA A 196 -14.96 -8.75 2.25
CA ALA A 196 -14.87 -9.97 3.06
C ALA A 196 -14.22 -9.64 4.40
N GLU A 197 -14.13 -10.60 5.31
CA GLU A 197 -13.43 -10.42 6.57
C GLU A 197 -11.97 -9.99 6.33
N GLY A 198 -11.61 -8.83 6.85
CA GLY A 198 -10.26 -8.25 6.69
C GLY A 198 -9.92 -7.78 5.28
N ILE A 199 -10.91 -7.66 4.36
CA ILE A 199 -10.73 -7.11 3.02
C ILE A 199 -11.72 -5.99 2.76
N VAL A 200 -11.21 -4.83 2.34
CA VAL A 200 -12.00 -3.68 1.92
C VAL A 200 -11.68 -3.31 0.47
N ILE A 201 -12.70 -2.92 -0.27
CA ILE A 201 -12.58 -2.24 -1.55
C ILE A 201 -12.79 -0.76 -1.29
N LEU A 202 -11.76 0.04 -1.57
CA LEU A 202 -11.79 1.49 -1.43
C LEU A 202 -11.86 2.12 -2.82
N THR A 203 -12.85 2.98 -3.04
CA THR A 203 -12.87 3.87 -4.21
C THR A 203 -12.35 5.23 -3.77
N VAL A 204 -11.27 5.67 -4.38
CA VAL A 204 -10.63 6.96 -4.06
C VAL A 204 -10.68 7.88 -5.28
N ARG A 205 -10.84 9.17 -5.03
CA ARG A 205 -10.80 10.21 -6.06
C ARG A 205 -9.63 11.14 -5.81
N PRO A 206 -8.53 11.02 -6.59
CA PRO A 206 -7.43 11.97 -6.54
C PRO A 206 -7.88 13.37 -6.96
N TRP A 207 -7.42 14.41 -6.27
CA TRP A 207 -7.74 15.82 -6.60
C TRP A 207 -7.23 16.26 -7.97
N ARG A 208 -6.29 15.51 -8.53
CA ARG A 208 -5.82 15.62 -9.92
C ARG A 208 -5.74 14.23 -10.49
N ARG A 209 -6.06 14.07 -11.76
CA ARG A 209 -5.96 12.77 -12.44
C ARG A 209 -4.62 12.11 -12.18
N LEU A 210 -4.65 10.89 -11.64
CA LEU A 210 -3.50 10.04 -11.46
C LEU A 210 -3.19 9.34 -12.79
N PRO A 211 -2.00 9.54 -13.39
CA PRO A 211 -1.68 8.99 -14.71
C PRO A 211 -1.15 7.55 -14.56
N PHE A 212 -1.98 6.62 -14.10
CA PHE A 212 -1.61 5.21 -14.01
C PHE A 212 -2.04 4.41 -15.24
N ARG A 213 -1.35 3.30 -15.46
CA ARG A 213 -1.74 2.24 -16.40
C ARG A 213 -2.10 0.98 -15.61
N PRO A 214 -3.06 0.15 -16.10
CA PRO A 214 -3.33 -1.16 -15.51
C PRO A 214 -2.06 -1.99 -15.33
N GLY A 215 -1.96 -2.72 -14.23
CA GLY A 215 -0.75 -3.48 -13.88
C GLY A 215 0.35 -2.68 -13.18
N GLN A 216 0.24 -1.35 -13.06
CA GLN A 216 1.15 -0.55 -12.24
C GLN A 216 0.79 -0.61 -10.75
N ALA A 217 1.80 -0.36 -9.90
CA ALA A 217 1.60 -0.14 -8.47
C ALA A 217 1.75 1.33 -8.12
N VAL A 218 1.01 1.76 -7.11
CA VAL A 218 1.01 3.13 -6.58
C VAL A 218 1.39 3.09 -5.10
N PRO A 219 2.41 3.85 -4.66
CA PRO A 219 2.66 4.01 -3.24
C PRO A 219 1.52 4.77 -2.59
N LEU A 220 1.10 4.35 -1.41
CA LEU A 220 0.06 4.99 -0.62
C LEU A 220 0.51 5.18 0.81
N CYS A 221 0.19 6.32 1.40
CA CYS A 221 0.27 6.54 2.84
C CYS A 221 -0.96 7.28 3.36
N LEU A 222 -1.14 7.16 4.66
CA LEU A 222 -2.14 7.90 5.42
C LEU A 222 -1.53 9.21 5.94
N PRO A 223 -2.26 10.34 5.96
CA PRO A 223 -1.77 11.60 6.52
C PRO A 223 -1.26 11.46 7.96
N GLN A 224 -1.91 10.62 8.78
CA GLN A 224 -1.49 10.34 10.16
C GLN A 224 -0.25 9.44 10.27
N HIS A 225 0.17 8.79 9.17
CA HIS A 225 1.37 7.95 9.09
C HIS A 225 2.24 8.32 7.88
N PRO A 226 2.72 9.57 7.77
CA PRO A 226 3.40 10.09 6.58
C PRO A 226 4.78 9.44 6.33
N ASP A 227 5.31 8.74 7.33
CA ASP A 227 6.54 7.93 7.24
C ASP A 227 6.31 6.50 6.74
N ARG A 228 5.05 6.08 6.56
CA ARG A 228 4.69 4.69 6.24
C ARG A 228 3.99 4.59 4.91
N TRP A 229 4.74 4.25 3.87
CA TRP A 229 4.24 4.04 2.52
C TRP A 229 4.14 2.55 2.21
N ARG A 230 3.07 2.17 1.48
CA ARG A 230 2.83 0.79 1.03
C ARG A 230 2.36 0.80 -0.41
N TRP A 231 2.71 -0.25 -1.13
CA TRP A 231 2.34 -0.44 -2.51
C TRP A 231 0.94 -1.02 -2.62
N TYR A 232 0.13 -0.42 -3.49
CA TYR A 232 -1.17 -0.94 -3.89
C TYR A 232 -1.31 -0.82 -5.40
N CYS A 233 -1.95 -1.84 -6.01
CA CYS A 233 -2.26 -1.78 -7.43
C CYS A 233 -3.70 -1.30 -7.61
N PRO A 234 -3.95 -0.33 -8.51
CA PRO A 234 -5.30 -0.04 -8.95
C PRO A 234 -5.99 -1.30 -9.47
N ALA A 235 -7.24 -1.50 -9.07
CA ALA A 235 -8.05 -2.65 -9.46
C ALA A 235 -8.92 -2.36 -10.69
N ASN A 236 -8.89 -1.16 -11.21
CA ASN A 236 -9.63 -0.72 -12.40
C ASN A 236 -8.70 -0.13 -13.46
N ALA A 237 -9.14 -0.14 -14.71
CA ALA A 237 -8.56 0.69 -15.75
C ALA A 237 -8.87 2.18 -15.49
N PRO A 238 -8.08 3.14 -16.04
CA PRO A 238 -8.36 4.56 -15.89
C PRO A 238 -9.77 4.94 -16.33
N ARG A 239 -10.57 5.45 -15.39
CA ARG A 239 -11.96 5.84 -15.61
C ARG A 239 -12.09 7.31 -15.97
N PRO A 240 -13.15 7.72 -16.72
CA PRO A 240 -13.41 9.13 -17.07
C PRO A 240 -13.58 10.04 -15.84
N ASP A 241 -14.20 9.54 -14.75
CA ASP A 241 -14.41 10.24 -13.50
C ASP A 241 -13.14 10.37 -12.63
N GLY A 242 -12.02 9.77 -13.07
CA GLY A 242 -10.73 9.79 -12.40
C GLY A 242 -10.64 8.94 -11.13
N THR A 243 -11.67 8.14 -10.80
CA THR A 243 -11.65 7.27 -9.63
C THR A 243 -10.65 6.12 -9.77
N VAL A 244 -10.07 5.75 -8.65
CA VAL A 244 -9.13 4.63 -8.51
C VAL A 244 -9.68 3.69 -7.45
N GLU A 245 -9.76 2.42 -7.78
CA GLU A 245 -10.23 1.37 -6.89
C GLU A 245 -9.05 0.58 -6.34
N LEU A 246 -9.04 0.37 -5.03
CA LEU A 246 -7.96 -0.31 -4.31
C LEU A 246 -8.55 -1.45 -3.48
N HIS A 247 -8.04 -2.66 -3.67
CA HIS A 247 -8.40 -3.82 -2.87
C HIS A 247 -7.35 -4.00 -1.76
N VAL A 248 -7.77 -3.86 -0.53
CA VAL A 248 -6.88 -3.84 0.63
C VAL A 248 -7.21 -4.98 1.56
N ARG A 249 -6.21 -5.83 1.83
CA ARG A 249 -6.28 -6.85 2.89
C ARG A 249 -5.52 -6.37 4.13
N ALA A 250 -6.13 -6.49 5.29
CA ALA A 250 -5.46 -6.23 6.57
C ALA A 250 -4.35 -7.27 6.82
N VAL A 251 -3.13 -6.80 7.07
CA VAL A 251 -2.00 -7.65 7.45
C VAL A 251 -1.85 -7.58 8.97
N PRO A 252 -1.70 -8.70 9.71
CA PRO A 252 -1.72 -8.73 11.17
C PRO A 252 -0.80 -7.73 11.87
N ALA A 253 0.41 -7.51 11.36
CA ALA A 253 1.37 -6.52 11.91
C ALA A 253 1.41 -5.20 11.09
N GLY A 254 0.50 -5.02 10.13
CA GLY A 254 0.52 -3.91 9.19
C GLY A 254 -0.22 -2.69 9.72
N THR A 255 0.47 -1.57 10.00
CA THR A 255 -0.17 -0.32 10.41
C THR A 255 -1.08 0.23 9.31
N VAL A 256 -0.55 0.45 8.10
CA VAL A 256 -1.29 1.09 6.99
C VAL A 256 -2.48 0.25 6.54
N SER A 257 -2.29 -1.04 6.29
CA SER A 257 -3.38 -1.91 5.80
C SER A 257 -4.50 -2.08 6.82
N ARG A 258 -4.18 -2.17 8.11
CA ARG A 258 -5.20 -2.27 9.16
C ARG A 258 -6.00 -0.98 9.28
N THR A 259 -5.35 0.18 9.27
CA THR A 259 -6.04 1.46 9.28
C THR A 259 -6.94 1.63 8.05
N LEU A 260 -6.47 1.24 6.85
CA LEU A 260 -7.30 1.27 5.63
C LEU A 260 -8.54 0.38 5.75
N VAL A 261 -8.40 -0.81 6.35
CA VAL A 261 -9.51 -1.77 6.45
C VAL A 261 -10.48 -1.41 7.58
N HIS A 262 -9.99 -0.97 8.75
CA HIS A 262 -10.83 -0.86 9.93
C HIS A 262 -11.26 0.58 10.27
N GLU A 263 -10.43 1.57 9.94
CA GLU A 263 -10.60 2.93 10.44
C GLU A 263 -11.02 3.92 9.35
N VAL A 264 -10.50 3.79 8.13
CA VAL A 264 -10.77 4.72 7.01
C VAL A 264 -12.25 4.71 6.62
N ARG A 265 -12.79 5.92 6.41
CA ARG A 265 -14.19 6.17 6.06
C ARG A 265 -14.29 7.05 4.81
N PRO A 266 -15.45 7.11 4.14
CA PRO A 266 -15.71 8.11 3.11
C PRO A 266 -15.41 9.52 3.63
N ASN A 267 -14.84 10.36 2.77
CA ASN A 267 -14.31 11.70 2.98
C ASN A 267 -12.93 11.77 3.66
N ASP A 268 -12.35 10.65 4.08
CA ASP A 268 -10.96 10.63 4.54
C ASP A 268 -9.98 10.88 3.39
N LEU A 269 -8.84 11.50 3.71
CA LEU A 269 -7.79 11.75 2.74
C LEU A 269 -6.70 10.69 2.80
N LEU A 270 -6.23 10.29 1.63
CA LEU A 270 -5.07 9.44 1.42
C LEU A 270 -4.05 10.19 0.55
N HIS A 271 -2.78 9.81 0.63
CA HIS A 271 -1.76 10.30 -0.29
C HIS A 271 -1.30 9.16 -1.19
N LEU A 272 -1.48 9.35 -2.50
CA LEU A 272 -1.00 8.42 -3.52
C LEU A 272 0.32 8.95 -4.11
N GLY A 273 1.33 8.11 -4.19
CA GLY A 273 2.58 8.44 -4.86
C GLY A 273 2.52 8.20 -6.38
N PRO A 274 3.64 8.42 -7.09
CA PRO A 274 3.70 8.20 -8.53
C PRO A 274 3.48 6.72 -8.88
N PRO A 275 2.69 6.40 -9.93
CA PRO A 275 2.59 5.04 -10.44
C PRO A 275 3.93 4.51 -10.93
N VAL A 276 4.21 3.24 -10.67
CA VAL A 276 5.46 2.56 -11.03
C VAL A 276 5.14 1.25 -11.73
N ASP A 277 5.86 0.99 -12.82
CA ASP A 277 5.79 -0.29 -13.51
C ASP A 277 6.41 -1.40 -12.65
N ILE A 278 5.62 -2.42 -12.38
CA ILE A 278 6.05 -3.59 -11.62
C ILE A 278 6.17 -4.85 -12.49
N GLY A 279 6.09 -4.71 -13.81
CA GLY A 279 6.20 -5.81 -14.76
C GLY A 279 4.89 -6.54 -15.05
N LEU A 280 3.75 -5.98 -14.68
CA LEU A 280 2.42 -6.53 -14.98
C LEU A 280 1.67 -5.76 -16.08
N ASN A 281 2.25 -4.73 -16.68
CA ASN A 281 1.61 -3.98 -17.76
C ASN A 281 1.50 -4.83 -19.03
N LEU A 282 0.37 -4.73 -19.71
CA LEU A 282 0.26 -5.26 -21.07
C LEU A 282 1.18 -4.47 -22.02
N PRO A 283 1.84 -5.12 -22.97
CA PRO A 283 2.59 -4.44 -24.01
C PRO A 283 1.66 -3.45 -24.75
N THR A 284 2.06 -2.20 -24.83
CA THR A 284 1.41 -1.25 -25.73
C THR A 284 1.94 -1.50 -27.12
N GLY A 285 1.07 -1.53 -28.13
CA GLY A 285 1.46 -1.85 -29.51
C GLY A 285 2.59 -0.99 -30.10
N SER A 286 3.00 0.09 -29.41
CA SER A 286 4.15 0.95 -29.75
C SER A 286 5.49 0.46 -29.16
N GLU A 287 5.50 -0.40 -28.15
CA GLU A 287 6.75 -0.90 -27.54
C GLU A 287 7.20 -2.27 -28.08
N ALA A 288 6.34 -2.94 -28.84
CA ALA A 288 6.62 -4.24 -29.47
C ALA A 288 7.34 -4.14 -30.81
N ALA A 289 7.59 -2.93 -31.33
CA ALA A 289 8.23 -2.77 -32.63
C ALA A 289 9.11 -1.51 -32.71
N GLY A 290 10.36 -1.70 -33.03
CA GLY A 290 10.96 -0.82 -34.02
C GLY A 290 10.11 -0.99 -35.29
N ASP A 291 9.62 0.11 -35.88
CA ASP A 291 8.68 0.21 -37.01
C ASP A 291 8.37 -1.12 -37.71
N PRO A 292 7.25 -1.82 -37.39
CA PRO A 292 6.85 -2.96 -38.19
C PRO A 292 6.30 -2.45 -39.52
N PRO A 293 6.54 -3.17 -40.62
CA PRO A 293 5.88 -2.87 -41.87
C PRO A 293 4.35 -2.94 -41.68
N PRO A 294 3.56 -2.09 -42.38
CA PRO A 294 2.14 -1.85 -42.15
C PRO A 294 1.23 -3.11 -42.28
N ASP A 295 1.77 -4.24 -42.72
CA ASP A 295 1.04 -5.50 -42.92
C ASP A 295 1.37 -6.63 -41.90
N SER A 296 2.22 -6.41 -40.90
CA SER A 296 2.51 -7.38 -39.86
C SER A 296 1.83 -7.03 -38.54
N ALA A 297 0.52 -7.24 -38.42
CA ALA A 297 -0.14 -7.38 -37.15
C ALA A 297 0.46 -8.63 -36.44
N VAL A 298 1.47 -8.43 -35.59
CA VAL A 298 1.92 -9.48 -34.69
C VAL A 298 0.70 -9.92 -33.88
N PRO A 299 0.27 -11.17 -33.93
CA PRO A 299 -0.89 -11.62 -33.16
C PRO A 299 -0.68 -11.29 -31.70
N VAL A 300 -1.57 -10.51 -31.14
CA VAL A 300 -1.53 -10.20 -29.70
C VAL A 300 -1.86 -11.51 -28.98
N GLY A 301 -0.90 -12.04 -28.25
CA GLY A 301 -1.08 -13.33 -27.56
C GLY A 301 -2.22 -13.30 -26.55
N ASP A 302 -2.91 -14.44 -26.41
CA ASP A 302 -3.92 -14.64 -25.36
C ASP A 302 -3.30 -14.46 -23.96
N LEU A 303 -4.14 -14.18 -22.98
CA LEU A 303 -3.70 -13.97 -21.60
C LEU A 303 -4.18 -15.08 -20.66
N LEU A 304 -3.27 -15.55 -19.82
CA LEU A 304 -3.58 -16.36 -18.64
C LEU A 304 -3.21 -15.55 -17.40
N LEU A 305 -4.20 -15.07 -16.68
CA LEU A 305 -4.07 -14.26 -15.49
C LEU A 305 -4.30 -15.13 -14.24
N VAL A 306 -3.38 -15.13 -13.28
CA VAL A 306 -3.45 -15.98 -12.08
C VAL A 306 -3.36 -15.12 -10.83
N ALA A 307 -4.48 -14.95 -10.16
CA ALA A 307 -4.62 -14.15 -8.97
C ALA A 307 -4.52 -14.98 -7.69
N GLY A 308 -3.93 -14.42 -6.63
CA GLY A 308 -4.01 -14.93 -5.26
C GLY A 308 -4.48 -13.85 -4.31
N GLY A 309 -5.65 -14.04 -3.67
CA GLY A 309 -6.25 -13.03 -2.79
C GLY A 309 -6.34 -11.66 -3.45
N THR A 310 -5.88 -10.58 -2.77
CA THR A 310 -5.91 -9.22 -3.32
C THR A 310 -4.93 -8.99 -4.48
N GLY A 311 -4.12 -9.96 -4.86
CA GLY A 311 -3.43 -9.97 -6.15
C GLY A 311 -4.38 -9.97 -7.37
N LEU A 312 -5.67 -10.18 -7.14
CA LEU A 312 -6.73 -9.98 -8.13
C LEU A 312 -6.76 -8.53 -8.65
N ALA A 313 -6.51 -7.53 -7.82
CA ALA A 313 -6.65 -6.12 -8.16
C ALA A 313 -5.95 -5.72 -9.48
N PRO A 314 -4.63 -5.87 -9.66
CA PRO A 314 -3.97 -5.49 -10.91
C PRO A 314 -4.42 -6.32 -12.11
N LEU A 315 -4.79 -7.59 -11.90
CA LEU A 315 -5.21 -8.48 -12.99
C LEU A 315 -6.63 -8.14 -13.46
N ARG A 316 -7.53 -7.77 -12.54
CA ARG A 316 -8.85 -7.22 -12.90
C ARG A 316 -8.72 -5.92 -13.71
N ALA A 317 -7.78 -5.04 -13.34
CA ALA A 317 -7.49 -3.84 -14.11
C ALA A 317 -7.04 -4.15 -15.55
N LEU A 318 -6.27 -5.24 -15.75
CA LEU A 318 -5.91 -5.71 -17.09
C LEU A 318 -7.12 -6.21 -17.88
N VAL A 319 -8.04 -6.96 -17.24
CA VAL A 319 -9.32 -7.36 -17.86
C VAL A 319 -10.12 -6.14 -18.30
N GLU A 320 -10.28 -5.13 -17.42
CA GLU A 320 -10.96 -3.88 -17.77
C GLU A 320 -10.24 -3.11 -18.91
N GLN A 321 -8.91 -3.18 -18.98
CA GLN A 321 -8.16 -2.59 -20.10
C GLN A 321 -8.48 -3.28 -21.43
N VAL A 322 -8.54 -4.61 -21.46
CA VAL A 322 -8.94 -5.38 -22.65
C VAL A 322 -10.40 -5.09 -23.00
N ALA A 323 -11.28 -4.97 -22.01
CA ALA A 323 -12.68 -4.62 -22.23
C ALA A 323 -12.88 -3.23 -22.84
N ALA A 324 -12.04 -2.26 -22.45
CA ALA A 324 -12.09 -0.90 -22.98
C ALA A 324 -11.59 -0.80 -24.44
N ALA A 325 -10.71 -1.69 -24.85
CA ALA A 325 -10.14 -1.74 -26.20
C ALA A 325 -9.90 -3.20 -26.63
N PRO A 326 -10.97 -3.95 -27.01
CA PRO A 326 -10.86 -5.35 -27.42
C PRO A 326 -10.01 -5.48 -28.69
N ASP A 327 -9.02 -6.37 -28.64
CA ASP A 327 -8.06 -6.62 -29.71
C ASP A 327 -8.08 -8.06 -30.23
N GLY A 328 -9.15 -8.81 -29.91
CA GLY A 328 -9.38 -10.17 -30.35
C GLY A 328 -8.71 -11.25 -29.48
N ARG A 329 -7.92 -10.88 -28.46
CA ARG A 329 -7.33 -11.86 -27.53
C ARG A 329 -8.36 -12.49 -26.63
N ARG A 330 -8.11 -13.74 -26.24
CA ARG A 330 -8.83 -14.44 -25.17
C ARG A 330 -8.11 -14.23 -23.86
N VAL A 331 -8.89 -14.11 -22.79
CA VAL A 331 -8.38 -13.92 -21.43
C VAL A 331 -8.96 -15.03 -20.53
N THR A 332 -8.09 -15.76 -19.87
CA THR A 332 -8.48 -16.69 -18.80
C THR A 332 -7.98 -16.11 -17.48
N LEU A 333 -8.88 -15.84 -16.54
CA LEU A 333 -8.56 -15.33 -15.21
C LEU A 333 -8.81 -16.43 -14.18
N ILE A 334 -7.75 -16.96 -13.57
CA ILE A 334 -7.82 -17.92 -12.46
C ILE A 334 -7.70 -17.16 -11.15
N VAL A 335 -8.71 -17.28 -10.27
CA VAL A 335 -8.75 -16.59 -8.97
C VAL A 335 -8.57 -17.59 -7.83
N GLY A 336 -7.36 -17.65 -7.27
CA GLY A 336 -7.02 -18.55 -6.18
C GLY A 336 -7.43 -17.99 -4.82
N VAL A 337 -8.28 -18.73 -4.13
CA VAL A 337 -8.75 -18.48 -2.77
C VAL A 337 -8.76 -19.79 -1.97
N ARG A 338 -8.99 -19.73 -0.65
CA ARG A 338 -9.07 -20.94 0.16
C ARG A 338 -10.44 -21.60 0.04
N THR A 339 -11.49 -20.82 0.27
CA THR A 339 -12.90 -21.28 0.25
C THR A 339 -13.73 -20.30 -0.59
N VAL A 340 -14.98 -20.65 -0.86
CA VAL A 340 -15.92 -19.78 -1.58
C VAL A 340 -16.14 -18.44 -0.86
N ASP A 341 -16.13 -18.44 0.48
CA ASP A 341 -16.32 -17.22 1.29
C ASP A 341 -15.12 -16.25 1.15
N ASP A 342 -13.95 -16.74 0.77
CA ASP A 342 -12.77 -15.92 0.50
C ASP A 342 -12.80 -15.23 -0.88
N LEU A 343 -13.77 -15.56 -1.76
CA LEU A 343 -13.92 -14.96 -3.09
C LEU A 343 -14.65 -13.60 -3.00
N TYR A 344 -13.93 -12.60 -2.54
CA TYR A 344 -14.46 -11.32 -2.11
C TYR A 344 -15.04 -10.42 -3.21
N ASP A 345 -14.73 -10.64 -4.48
CA ASP A 345 -15.20 -9.82 -5.62
C ASP A 345 -16.03 -10.65 -6.62
N ALA A 346 -16.68 -11.71 -6.13
CA ALA A 346 -17.41 -12.68 -6.95
C ALA A 346 -18.44 -12.04 -7.89
N ILE A 347 -19.24 -11.09 -7.38
CA ILE A 347 -20.31 -10.43 -8.15
C ILE A 347 -19.72 -9.65 -9.34
N THR A 348 -18.60 -8.94 -9.14
CA THR A 348 -17.97 -8.18 -10.23
C THR A 348 -17.34 -9.11 -11.25
N LEU A 349 -16.71 -10.19 -10.80
CA LEU A 349 -16.11 -11.19 -11.67
C LEU A 349 -17.17 -11.90 -12.54
N ASP A 350 -18.31 -12.28 -11.94
CA ASP A 350 -19.42 -12.89 -12.66
C ASP A 350 -20.00 -11.95 -13.73
N LYS A 351 -20.20 -10.67 -13.39
CA LYS A 351 -20.65 -9.66 -14.35
C LYS A 351 -19.65 -9.47 -15.50
N LEU A 352 -18.36 -9.48 -15.23
CA LEU A 352 -17.33 -9.36 -16.27
C LEU A 352 -17.32 -10.59 -17.19
N ASP A 353 -17.39 -11.78 -16.62
CA ASP A 353 -17.45 -13.05 -17.38
C ASP A 353 -18.67 -13.10 -18.30
N GLN A 354 -19.85 -12.75 -17.78
CA GLN A 354 -21.10 -12.72 -18.54
C GLN A 354 -21.11 -11.63 -19.63
N ALA A 355 -20.47 -10.48 -19.38
CA ALA A 355 -20.47 -9.36 -20.32
C ALA A 355 -19.49 -9.57 -21.50
N HIS A 356 -18.48 -10.43 -21.35
CA HIS A 356 -17.37 -10.52 -22.30
C HIS A 356 -17.10 -11.96 -22.77
N PRO A 357 -17.56 -12.38 -23.97
CA PRO A 357 -17.36 -13.74 -24.49
C PRO A 357 -15.89 -14.16 -24.68
N TRP A 358 -14.96 -13.22 -24.67
CA TRP A 358 -13.52 -13.45 -24.74
C TRP A 358 -12.87 -13.70 -23.37
N LEU A 359 -13.58 -13.46 -22.28
CA LEU A 359 -13.14 -13.69 -20.90
C LEU A 359 -13.69 -15.02 -20.39
N THR A 360 -12.88 -15.73 -19.63
CA THR A 360 -13.30 -16.89 -18.82
C THR A 360 -12.73 -16.74 -17.43
N VAL A 361 -13.59 -16.69 -16.41
CA VAL A 361 -13.19 -16.63 -15.01
C VAL A 361 -13.29 -18.00 -14.37
N ILE A 362 -12.21 -18.48 -13.76
CA ILE A 362 -12.12 -19.79 -13.11
C ILE A 362 -11.72 -19.57 -11.64
N PRO A 363 -12.61 -19.76 -10.67
CA PRO A 363 -12.23 -19.80 -9.27
C PRO A 363 -11.39 -21.07 -9.00
N ALA A 364 -10.44 -20.97 -8.07
CA ALA A 364 -9.56 -22.05 -7.65
C ALA A 364 -9.57 -22.15 -6.12
N PHE A 365 -10.27 -23.14 -5.59
CA PHE A 365 -10.48 -23.34 -4.16
C PHE A 365 -9.49 -24.37 -3.60
N SER A 366 -8.52 -23.90 -2.78
CA SER A 366 -7.48 -24.79 -2.27
C SER A 366 -7.89 -25.59 -1.03
N HIS A 367 -8.92 -25.18 -0.30
CA HIS A 367 -9.38 -25.78 0.96
C HIS A 367 -10.91 -25.91 1.02
N ASP A 368 -11.61 -25.92 -0.09
CA ASP A 368 -13.06 -26.10 -0.13
C ASP A 368 -13.40 -27.50 -0.68
N PRO A 369 -13.82 -28.45 0.16
CA PRO A 369 -14.20 -29.78 -0.28
C PRO A 369 -15.51 -29.83 -1.08
N CYS A 370 -16.33 -28.77 -1.00
CA CYS A 370 -17.60 -28.65 -1.69
C CYS A 370 -17.47 -28.01 -3.08
N ALA A 371 -16.30 -27.50 -3.43
CA ALA A 371 -16.08 -26.92 -4.76
C ALA A 371 -16.18 -27.97 -5.87
N ALA A 372 -16.55 -27.52 -7.07
CA ALA A 372 -16.59 -28.40 -8.23
C ALA A 372 -15.18 -28.98 -8.51
N PRO A 373 -15.08 -30.23 -8.97
CA PRO A 373 -13.76 -30.86 -9.23
C PRO A 373 -12.82 -30.04 -10.14
N ALA A 374 -13.39 -29.30 -11.09
CA ALA A 374 -12.63 -28.43 -11.98
C ALA A 374 -12.08 -27.16 -11.32
N GLU A 375 -12.63 -26.78 -10.17
CA GLU A 375 -12.28 -25.59 -9.39
C GLU A 375 -11.46 -25.94 -8.14
N GLN A 376 -11.36 -27.24 -7.80
CA GLN A 376 -10.58 -27.70 -6.67
C GLN A 376 -9.10 -27.63 -6.96
N GLY A 377 -8.33 -27.00 -6.08
CA GLY A 377 -6.89 -27.01 -6.11
C GLY A 377 -6.23 -25.65 -6.02
N ASN A 378 -4.91 -25.67 -6.16
CA ASN A 378 -4.10 -24.46 -6.13
C ASN A 378 -4.11 -23.76 -7.49
N ALA A 379 -4.31 -22.45 -7.50
CA ALA A 379 -4.37 -21.64 -8.71
C ALA A 379 -3.16 -21.83 -9.65
N LEU A 380 -1.95 -22.01 -9.12
CA LEU A 380 -0.76 -22.27 -9.94
C LEU A 380 -0.81 -23.66 -10.61
N THR A 381 -1.49 -24.63 -10.00
CA THR A 381 -1.70 -25.95 -10.60
C THR A 381 -2.74 -25.85 -11.72
N LEU A 382 -3.87 -25.20 -11.47
CA LEU A 382 -4.88 -24.98 -12.51
C LEU A 382 -4.31 -24.20 -13.68
N ALA A 383 -3.45 -23.20 -13.42
CA ALA A 383 -2.77 -22.45 -14.47
C ALA A 383 -1.97 -23.32 -15.43
N LEU A 384 -1.31 -24.37 -14.96
CA LEU A 384 -0.59 -25.32 -15.83
C LEU A 384 -1.52 -26.11 -16.73
N TYR A 385 -2.73 -26.46 -16.28
CA TYR A 385 -3.72 -27.16 -17.11
C TYR A 385 -4.32 -26.27 -18.20
N HIS A 386 -4.48 -24.97 -17.87
CA HIS A 386 -5.09 -23.99 -18.78
C HIS A 386 -4.09 -23.29 -19.68
N PHE A 387 -2.80 -23.37 -19.41
CA PHE A 387 -1.76 -22.70 -20.20
C PHE A 387 -1.73 -23.24 -21.64
N ARG A 388 -1.61 -22.32 -22.60
CA ARG A 388 -1.39 -22.61 -24.03
C ARG A 388 -0.11 -21.91 -24.49
N PRO A 389 0.67 -22.51 -25.41
CA PRO A 389 1.99 -21.94 -25.80
C PRO A 389 1.98 -20.50 -26.34
N SER A 390 0.84 -20.04 -26.86
CA SER A 390 0.67 -18.68 -27.36
C SER A 390 0.29 -17.65 -26.30
N GLN A 391 0.08 -18.07 -25.04
CA GLN A 391 -0.39 -17.19 -23.98
C GLN A 391 0.75 -16.50 -23.25
N HIS A 392 0.49 -15.27 -22.79
CA HIS A 392 1.27 -14.59 -21.77
C HIS A 392 0.66 -14.84 -20.38
N LEU A 393 1.49 -15.31 -19.47
CA LEU A 393 1.11 -15.69 -18.11
C LEU A 393 1.44 -14.56 -17.14
N TYR A 394 0.42 -13.96 -16.53
CA TYR A 394 0.54 -12.92 -15.52
C TYR A 394 0.15 -13.48 -14.15
N VAL A 395 1.00 -13.35 -13.15
CA VAL A 395 0.72 -13.86 -11.80
C VAL A 395 0.86 -12.73 -10.78
N CYS A 396 -0.16 -12.56 -9.94
CA CYS A 396 -0.09 -11.63 -8.82
C CYS A 396 -0.76 -12.26 -7.58
N GLY A 397 -0.09 -12.17 -6.44
CA GLY A 397 -0.58 -12.76 -5.19
C GLY A 397 0.42 -12.61 -4.05
N PRO A 398 0.23 -13.37 -2.96
CA PRO A 398 1.15 -13.37 -1.82
C PRO A 398 2.60 -13.69 -2.24
N PRO A 399 3.62 -13.17 -1.52
CA PRO A 399 5.03 -13.38 -1.85
C PRO A 399 5.39 -14.86 -2.06
N ALA A 400 4.91 -15.76 -1.19
CA ALA A 400 5.15 -17.19 -1.32
C ALA A 400 4.59 -17.78 -2.64
N MET A 401 3.44 -17.29 -3.11
CA MET A 401 2.86 -17.70 -4.40
C MET A 401 3.74 -17.23 -5.56
N ILE A 402 4.24 -16.02 -5.52
CA ILE A 402 5.13 -15.45 -6.54
C ILE A 402 6.46 -16.20 -6.59
N ASP A 403 7.03 -16.52 -5.43
CA ASP A 403 8.28 -17.29 -5.35
C ASP A 403 8.11 -18.71 -5.93
N ILE A 404 7.00 -19.39 -5.61
CA ILE A 404 6.69 -20.69 -6.21
C ILE A 404 6.50 -20.56 -7.73
N ALA A 405 5.75 -19.56 -8.19
CA ALA A 405 5.49 -19.33 -9.62
C ALA A 405 6.79 -19.13 -10.41
N ARG A 406 7.73 -18.36 -9.84
CA ARG A 406 9.04 -18.06 -10.44
C ARG A 406 9.86 -19.28 -10.80
N HIS A 407 9.71 -20.36 -10.04
CA HIS A 407 10.44 -21.62 -10.27
C HIS A 407 9.60 -22.66 -10.99
N ARG A 408 8.32 -22.76 -10.67
CA ARG A 408 7.44 -23.83 -11.13
C ARG A 408 7.09 -23.71 -12.62
N PHE A 409 6.81 -22.52 -13.10
CA PHE A 409 6.39 -22.33 -14.50
C PHE A 409 7.54 -22.56 -15.50
N PRO A 410 8.76 -22.02 -15.29
CA PRO A 410 9.90 -22.37 -16.14
C PRO A 410 10.24 -23.86 -16.11
N ALA A 411 10.16 -24.52 -14.93
CA ALA A 411 10.37 -25.96 -14.80
C ALA A 411 9.31 -26.78 -15.55
N ALA A 412 8.11 -26.25 -15.77
CA ALA A 412 7.06 -26.83 -16.59
C ALA A 412 7.20 -26.53 -18.10
N GLY A 413 8.30 -25.87 -18.51
CA GLY A 413 8.60 -25.55 -19.91
C GLY A 413 7.97 -24.27 -20.44
N ILE A 414 7.39 -23.41 -19.57
CA ILE A 414 6.86 -22.12 -20.00
C ILE A 414 8.03 -21.13 -20.19
N PRO A 415 8.16 -20.50 -21.38
CA PRO A 415 9.23 -19.56 -21.65
C PRO A 415 9.22 -18.37 -20.69
N THR A 416 10.37 -17.98 -20.16
CA THR A 416 10.48 -16.91 -19.16
C THR A 416 10.04 -15.54 -19.67
N ASN A 417 10.13 -15.30 -20.98
CA ASN A 417 9.62 -14.07 -21.63
C ASN A 417 8.09 -14.00 -21.71
N GLN A 418 7.40 -15.12 -21.51
CA GLN A 418 5.94 -15.18 -21.42
C GLN A 418 5.45 -15.09 -19.97
N ILE A 419 6.33 -15.12 -18.97
CA ILE A 419 5.97 -15.10 -17.55
C ILE A 419 6.17 -13.70 -16.99
N HIS A 420 5.09 -13.08 -16.52
CA HIS A 420 5.06 -11.74 -15.94
C HIS A 420 4.74 -11.82 -14.44
N LEU A 421 5.71 -11.48 -13.63
CA LEU A 421 5.64 -11.47 -12.16
C LEU A 421 5.96 -10.08 -11.61
N PRO A 422 5.34 -9.65 -10.51
CA PRO A 422 5.66 -8.38 -9.91
C PRO A 422 7.13 -8.32 -9.43
N LYS A 423 7.82 -7.21 -9.74
CA LYS A 423 9.26 -7.02 -9.46
C LYS A 423 9.54 -6.39 -8.10
N ILE A 424 8.57 -5.74 -7.45
CA ILE A 424 8.80 -4.80 -6.33
C ILE A 424 7.98 -5.11 -5.07
N ILE A 425 6.95 -5.91 -5.14
CA ILE A 425 5.99 -6.11 -4.05
C ILE A 425 6.44 -7.22 -3.09
#